data_e361cb584f77ebe6b4d6e249c84d9e2f
#
_entry.id   e361cb584f77ebe6b4d6e249c84d9e2f
#
_cell.length_a   1.000
_cell.length_b   1.000
_cell.length_c   1.000
_cell.angle_alpha   90.00
_cell.angle_beta   90.00
_cell.angle_gamma   90.00
#
_symmetry.space_group_name_H-M   'P 1'
#
loop_
_entity.id
_entity.type
_entity.pdbx_description
1 polymer ?
#
loop_
_entity_poly.entity_id
_entity_poly.type
_entity_poly.pdbx_seq_one_letter_code
_entity_poly.pdbx_strand_id
1 'polypeptide(L)'
;MTTDTELLIVDDEIQIVIEVDTEVELVELGEQGPRGIQGIPGPAGGATLVTVGATPLSGHTAVAMDADGLLIYADCTNPAHIGAVQGVIANAYSPGDLAVVQTDFDLTHAGWTFATGPVFVGATGALVQTLPMSAVFAQVVGYALVPTRIRIDVQPPIVLT
;
A
#
# COMPACT_ATOMS: atom_id res chain seq x y z
N MET A 1 -59.69 31.19 -12.09
CA MET A 1 -58.92 30.02 -12.61
C MET A 1 -58.10 29.48 -11.47
N THR A 2 -58.57 28.46 -10.81
CA THR A 2 -57.86 27.78 -9.71
C THR A 2 -57.21 26.56 -10.31
N THR A 3 -55.88 26.57 -10.38
CA THR A 3 -55.08 25.38 -10.67
C THR A 3 -55.11 24.50 -9.43
N ASP A 4 -55.70 23.31 -9.58
CA ASP A 4 -55.67 22.29 -8.54
C ASP A 4 -54.41 21.42 -8.74
N THR A 5 -53.59 21.36 -7.72
CA THR A 5 -52.36 20.55 -7.76
C THR A 5 -52.52 19.39 -6.77
N GLU A 6 -52.68 18.21 -7.28
CA GLU A 6 -52.80 16.99 -6.45
C GLU A 6 -51.48 16.26 -6.40
N LEU A 7 -51.01 15.96 -5.19
CA LEU A 7 -49.80 15.17 -4.95
C LEU A 7 -50.23 13.72 -4.67
N LEU A 8 -49.89 12.81 -5.59
CA LEU A 8 -50.15 11.37 -5.41
C LEU A 8 -48.84 10.66 -5.13
N ILE A 9 -48.76 9.93 -4.00
CA ILE A 9 -47.64 9.07 -3.65
C ILE A 9 -48.08 7.61 -3.87
N VAL A 10 -47.45 6.91 -4.80
CA VAL A 10 -47.67 5.50 -5.09
C VAL A 10 -46.28 4.80 -5.08
N ASP A 11 -46.11 3.76 -4.24
CA ASP A 11 -44.94 2.89 -4.15
C ASP A 11 -43.59 3.59 -4.02
N ASP A 12 -43.43 4.49 -3.01
CA ASP A 12 -42.20 5.27 -2.75
C ASP A 12 -41.70 6.19 -3.89
N GLU A 13 -42.44 6.34 -4.95
CA GLU A 13 -42.21 7.33 -6.01
C GLU A 13 -43.04 8.59 -5.81
N ILE A 14 -42.39 9.76 -5.88
CA ILE A 14 -43.09 11.05 -5.85
C ILE A 14 -43.45 11.42 -7.29
N GLN A 15 -44.74 11.32 -7.62
CA GLN A 15 -45.27 11.80 -8.88
C GLN A 15 -45.98 13.15 -8.65
N ILE A 16 -45.54 14.17 -9.36
CA ILE A 16 -46.22 15.48 -9.34
C ILE A 16 -47.10 15.57 -10.60
N VAL A 17 -48.42 15.54 -10.39
CA VAL A 17 -49.39 15.74 -11.47
C VAL A 17 -49.78 17.19 -11.50
N ILE A 18 -49.46 17.90 -12.58
CA ILE A 18 -49.88 19.27 -12.82
C ILE A 18 -50.96 19.23 -13.89
N GLU A 19 -52.19 19.51 -13.50
CA GLU A 19 -53.31 19.67 -14.43
C GLU A 19 -53.34 21.11 -14.96
N VAL A 20 -53.04 21.28 -16.23
CA VAL A 20 -53.14 22.54 -16.93
C VAL A 20 -54.08 22.35 -18.12
N ASP A 21 -55.34 22.79 -17.95
CA ASP A 21 -56.35 23.05 -18.98
C ASP A 21 -56.57 21.96 -20.05
N THR A 22 -56.82 20.68 -19.63
CA THR A 22 -57.15 19.51 -20.46
C THR A 22 -56.01 18.58 -20.89
N GLU A 23 -54.75 18.83 -20.54
CA GLU A 23 -53.69 17.87 -20.73
C GLU A 23 -52.97 17.57 -19.39
N VAL A 24 -52.82 16.26 -19.05
CA VAL A 24 -52.05 15.81 -17.92
C VAL A 24 -50.62 15.55 -18.40
N GLU A 25 -49.69 16.36 -17.95
CA GLU A 25 -48.28 16.16 -18.22
C GLU A 25 -47.64 15.38 -17.05
N LEU A 26 -47.27 14.12 -17.31
CA LEU A 26 -46.59 13.28 -16.33
C LEU A 26 -45.08 13.58 -16.39
N VAL A 27 -44.56 14.26 -15.38
CA VAL A 27 -43.11 14.46 -15.24
C VAL A 27 -42.52 13.32 -14.42
N GLU A 28 -41.89 12.38 -15.08
CA GLU A 28 -41.10 11.35 -14.43
C GLU A 28 -39.77 11.98 -13.90
N LEU A 29 -39.66 12.08 -12.60
CA LEU A 29 -38.38 12.44 -11.97
C LEU A 29 -37.52 11.17 -12.00
N GLY A 30 -36.48 11.18 -12.84
CA GLY A 30 -35.57 10.05 -12.98
C GLY A 30 -34.97 9.61 -11.63
N GLU A 31 -34.94 8.33 -11.39
CA GLU A 31 -34.29 7.74 -10.21
C GLU A 31 -32.82 8.17 -10.17
N GLN A 32 -32.36 8.59 -8.99
CA GLN A 32 -30.94 8.80 -8.77
C GLN A 32 -30.21 7.47 -8.97
N GLY A 33 -29.30 7.40 -9.91
CA GLY A 33 -28.49 6.22 -10.16
C GLY A 33 -27.82 5.68 -8.88
N PRO A 34 -27.53 4.37 -8.82
CA PRO A 34 -26.92 3.77 -7.65
C PRO A 34 -25.62 4.47 -7.28
N ARG A 35 -25.42 4.67 -5.98
CA ARG A 35 -24.19 5.26 -5.46
C ARG A 35 -22.98 4.45 -5.97
N GLY A 36 -21.99 5.13 -6.53
CA GLY A 36 -20.75 4.48 -6.95
C GLY A 36 -20.16 3.62 -5.82
N ILE A 37 -19.54 2.50 -6.19
CA ILE A 37 -18.84 1.64 -5.23
C ILE A 37 -17.74 2.46 -4.52
N GLN A 38 -17.62 2.25 -3.21
CA GLN A 38 -16.54 2.85 -2.43
C GLN A 38 -15.20 2.41 -3.00
N GLY A 39 -14.28 3.35 -3.18
CA GLY A 39 -12.91 3.03 -3.57
C GLY A 39 -12.26 2.06 -2.58
N ILE A 40 -11.34 1.23 -3.07
CA ILE A 40 -10.52 0.35 -2.21
C ILE A 40 -9.82 1.20 -1.15
N PRO A 41 -9.80 0.76 0.13
CA PRO A 41 -9.01 1.43 1.15
C PRO A 41 -7.57 1.60 0.68
N GLY A 42 -6.97 2.77 0.93
CA GLY A 42 -5.55 2.98 0.72
C GLY A 42 -4.71 2.01 1.54
N PRO A 43 -3.41 1.83 1.21
CA PRO A 43 -2.51 1.00 2.00
C PRO A 43 -2.51 1.48 3.46
N ALA A 44 -2.36 0.54 4.41
CA ALA A 44 -2.25 0.85 5.83
C ALA A 44 -1.13 1.87 6.07
N GLY A 45 -1.30 2.76 7.04
CA GLY A 45 -0.30 3.81 7.37
C GLY A 45 1.11 3.22 7.44
N GLY A 46 2.10 3.91 6.89
CA GLY A 46 3.49 3.42 6.79
C GLY A 46 3.78 2.55 5.57
N ALA A 47 2.89 2.48 4.57
CA ALA A 47 3.13 1.78 3.31
C ALA A 47 3.16 2.74 2.12
N THR A 48 4.10 2.52 1.20
CA THR A 48 4.25 3.29 -0.04
C THR A 48 4.16 2.35 -1.24
N LEU A 49 3.55 2.82 -2.34
CA LEU A 49 3.49 2.10 -3.61
C LEU A 49 4.65 2.54 -4.51
N VAL A 50 5.46 1.59 -4.97
CA VAL A 50 6.60 1.84 -5.86
C VAL A 50 6.64 0.80 -6.97
N THR A 51 6.96 1.23 -8.19
CA THR A 51 7.10 0.32 -9.34
C THR A 51 8.36 -0.52 -9.23
N VAL A 52 8.23 -1.83 -9.43
CA VAL A 52 9.35 -2.79 -9.41
C VAL A 52 10.20 -2.64 -10.67
N GLY A 53 11.52 -2.64 -10.50
CA GLY A 53 12.50 -2.60 -11.58
C GLY A 53 12.53 -3.87 -12.43
N ALA A 54 13.60 -4.05 -13.19
CA ALA A 54 13.72 -5.15 -14.16
C ALA A 54 13.87 -6.55 -13.54
N THR A 55 14.20 -6.64 -12.24
CA THR A 55 14.39 -7.91 -11.53
C THR A 55 13.16 -8.21 -10.67
N PRO A 56 12.59 -9.44 -10.75
CA PRO A 56 11.49 -9.83 -9.88
C PRO A 56 11.94 -9.84 -8.42
N LEU A 57 11.06 -9.40 -7.51
CA LEU A 57 11.32 -9.34 -6.08
C LEU A 57 10.60 -10.46 -5.34
N SER A 58 11.32 -11.16 -4.48
CA SER A 58 10.75 -12.14 -3.55
C SER A 58 10.10 -11.43 -2.37
N GLY A 59 9.06 -12.02 -1.79
CA GLY A 59 8.47 -11.52 -0.55
C GLY A 59 9.41 -11.61 0.65
N HIS A 60 9.12 -10.82 1.67
CA HIS A 60 9.86 -10.76 2.95
C HIS A 60 11.32 -10.31 2.77
N THR A 61 11.56 -9.37 1.87
CA THR A 61 12.90 -8.83 1.56
C THR A 61 12.96 -7.33 1.75
N ALA A 62 14.15 -6.82 2.11
CA ALA A 62 14.44 -5.40 2.13
C ALA A 62 14.62 -4.87 0.71
N VAL A 63 14.10 -3.68 0.46
CA VAL A 63 14.11 -3.05 -0.87
C VAL A 63 14.67 -1.63 -0.82
N ALA A 64 15.29 -1.23 -1.91
CA ALA A 64 15.84 0.10 -2.13
C ALA A 64 15.29 0.68 -3.43
N MET A 65 15.42 1.99 -3.59
CA MET A 65 15.10 2.69 -4.83
C MET A 65 16.38 2.90 -5.63
N ASP A 66 16.35 2.59 -6.92
CA ASP A 66 17.47 2.89 -7.81
C ASP A 66 17.43 4.36 -8.30
N ALA A 67 18.38 4.73 -9.17
CA ALA A 67 18.49 6.09 -9.70
C ALA A 67 17.30 6.51 -10.58
N ASP A 68 16.57 5.56 -11.15
CA ASP A 68 15.39 5.77 -11.98
C ASP A 68 14.09 5.79 -11.17
N GLY A 69 14.18 5.64 -9.85
CA GLY A 69 13.03 5.59 -8.94
C GLY A 69 12.30 4.25 -8.94
N LEU A 70 12.94 3.19 -9.42
CA LEU A 70 12.39 1.84 -9.44
C LEU A 70 12.84 1.04 -8.21
N LEU A 71 11.96 0.12 -7.77
CA LEU A 71 12.22 -0.72 -6.62
C LEU A 71 13.12 -1.91 -7.00
N ILE A 72 14.20 -2.08 -6.25
CA ILE A 72 15.18 -3.15 -6.38
C ILE A 72 15.48 -3.76 -5.02
N TYR A 73 16.18 -4.90 -4.97
CA TYR A 73 16.67 -5.44 -3.70
C TYR A 73 17.64 -4.45 -3.04
N ALA A 74 17.45 -4.19 -1.75
CA ALA A 74 18.45 -3.50 -0.94
C ALA A 74 19.67 -4.40 -0.75
N ASP A 75 20.88 -3.82 -0.72
CA ASP A 75 22.11 -4.57 -0.53
C ASP A 75 23.10 -3.76 0.31
N CYS A 76 23.44 -4.26 1.50
CA CYS A 76 24.35 -3.60 2.42
C CYS A 76 25.80 -3.55 1.91
N THR A 77 26.14 -4.28 0.85
CA THR A 77 27.48 -4.28 0.23
C THR A 77 27.60 -3.27 -0.91
N ASN A 78 26.48 -2.67 -1.32
CA ASN A 78 26.45 -1.67 -2.39
C ASN A 78 26.39 -0.24 -1.83
N PRO A 79 27.42 0.59 -2.02
CA PRO A 79 27.44 1.94 -1.50
C PRO A 79 26.35 2.86 -2.11
N ALA A 80 25.83 2.54 -3.30
CA ALA A 80 24.72 3.30 -3.91
C ALA A 80 23.40 3.13 -3.14
N HIS A 81 23.29 2.12 -2.29
CA HIS A 81 22.07 1.88 -1.50
C HIS A 81 22.08 2.61 -0.14
N ILE A 82 23.16 3.31 0.21
CA ILE A 82 23.23 4.16 1.42
C ILE A 82 22.17 5.26 1.31
N GLY A 83 21.18 5.24 2.20
CA GLY A 83 20.05 6.19 2.17
C GLY A 83 18.99 5.94 1.11
N ALA A 84 19.13 4.90 0.28
CA ALA A 84 18.15 4.51 -0.74
C ALA A 84 17.18 3.42 -0.28
N VAL A 85 17.43 2.79 0.86
CA VAL A 85 16.55 1.75 1.41
C VAL A 85 15.19 2.33 1.77
N GLN A 86 14.12 1.74 1.19
CA GLN A 86 12.75 2.22 1.35
C GLN A 86 11.99 1.46 2.46
N GLY A 87 12.31 0.20 2.68
CA GLY A 87 11.59 -0.64 3.64
C GLY A 87 11.65 -2.13 3.31
N VAL A 88 10.59 -2.83 3.65
CA VAL A 88 10.45 -4.28 3.44
C VAL A 88 9.16 -4.56 2.66
N ILE A 89 9.19 -5.51 1.74
CA ILE A 89 8.01 -6.03 1.05
C ILE A 89 7.58 -7.37 1.64
N ALA A 90 6.27 -7.58 1.80
CA ALA A 90 5.71 -8.82 2.32
C ALA A 90 5.48 -9.87 1.23
N ASN A 91 5.14 -9.44 0.02
CA ASN A 91 4.76 -10.29 -1.10
C ASN A 91 5.84 -10.28 -2.20
N ALA A 92 5.80 -11.29 -3.07
CA ALA A 92 6.59 -11.29 -4.29
C ALA A 92 5.93 -10.43 -5.36
N TYR A 93 6.76 -9.82 -6.22
CA TYR A 93 6.32 -8.95 -7.31
C TYR A 93 7.12 -9.21 -8.58
N SER A 94 6.47 -9.08 -9.72
CA SER A 94 7.10 -9.14 -11.04
C SER A 94 7.62 -7.76 -11.49
N PRO A 95 8.55 -7.70 -12.45
CA PRO A 95 8.97 -6.43 -13.03
C PRO A 95 7.79 -5.61 -13.55
N GLY A 96 7.75 -4.33 -13.21
CA GLY A 96 6.68 -3.40 -13.58
C GLY A 96 5.46 -3.40 -12.68
N ASP A 97 5.34 -4.33 -11.73
CA ASP A 97 4.26 -4.32 -10.75
C ASP A 97 4.39 -3.14 -9.78
N LEU A 98 3.27 -2.72 -9.20
CA LEU A 98 3.26 -1.79 -8.08
C LEU A 98 3.39 -2.58 -6.77
N ALA A 99 4.56 -2.49 -6.13
CA ALA A 99 4.84 -3.13 -4.86
C ALA A 99 4.43 -2.26 -3.67
N VAL A 100 3.89 -2.89 -2.63
CA VAL A 100 3.60 -2.26 -1.35
C VAL A 100 4.84 -2.38 -0.46
N VAL A 101 5.53 -1.26 -0.23
CA VAL A 101 6.69 -1.18 0.66
C VAL A 101 6.23 -0.80 2.07
N GLN A 102 6.58 -1.61 3.05
CA GLN A 102 6.25 -1.41 4.46
C GLN A 102 7.38 -0.67 5.17
N THR A 103 7.04 0.39 5.89
CA THR A 103 7.99 1.19 6.68
C THR A 103 7.70 1.17 8.18
N ASP A 104 6.45 0.85 8.56
CA ASP A 104 5.98 0.73 9.94
C ASP A 104 4.84 -0.30 9.99
N PHE A 105 5.18 -1.56 10.21
CA PHE A 105 4.23 -2.67 10.19
C PHE A 105 4.80 -3.91 10.89
N ASP A 106 3.92 -4.74 11.47
CA ASP A 106 4.30 -6.06 11.98
C ASP A 106 4.26 -7.11 10.87
N LEU A 107 5.41 -7.64 10.52
CA LEU A 107 5.56 -8.65 9.48
C LEU A 107 5.86 -10.02 10.10
N THR A 108 5.15 -11.05 9.65
CA THR A 108 5.29 -12.43 10.17
C THR A 108 5.62 -13.40 9.03
N HIS A 109 6.61 -14.27 9.27
CA HIS A 109 6.96 -15.35 8.33
C HIS A 109 7.40 -16.60 9.09
N ALA A 110 6.75 -17.73 8.79
CA ALA A 110 6.97 -18.99 9.53
C ALA A 110 8.40 -19.55 9.40
N GLY A 111 9.12 -19.24 8.33
CA GLY A 111 10.49 -19.68 8.08
C GLY A 111 11.57 -18.86 8.79
N TRP A 112 11.20 -17.78 9.50
CA TRP A 112 12.17 -17.00 10.25
C TRP A 112 12.50 -17.65 11.60
N THR A 113 13.74 -17.46 12.05
CA THR A 113 14.27 -17.97 13.33
C THR A 113 15.10 -16.90 14.04
N PHE A 114 14.65 -15.65 14.00
CA PHE A 114 15.38 -14.54 14.60
C PHE A 114 15.43 -14.64 16.14
N ALA A 115 16.55 -14.24 16.71
CA ALA A 115 16.60 -13.89 18.12
C ALA A 115 15.91 -12.52 18.33
N THR A 116 15.39 -12.23 19.51
CA THR A 116 14.87 -10.89 19.84
C THR A 116 15.97 -9.84 19.68
N GLY A 117 15.75 -8.82 18.88
CA GLY A 117 16.75 -7.78 18.63
C GLY A 117 16.64 -7.15 17.24
N PRO A 118 17.60 -6.29 16.88
CA PRO A 118 17.60 -5.57 15.61
C PRO A 118 17.77 -6.52 14.43
N VAL A 119 17.12 -6.15 13.33
CA VAL A 119 17.23 -6.83 12.03
C VAL A 119 17.72 -5.79 11.01
N PHE A 120 18.76 -6.15 10.29
CA PHE A 120 19.48 -5.29 9.35
C PHE A 120 19.20 -5.69 7.90
N VAL A 121 19.45 -4.75 7.00
CA VAL A 121 19.61 -5.04 5.58
C VAL A 121 20.85 -5.89 5.38
N GLY A 122 20.69 -7.05 4.76
CA GLY A 122 21.78 -7.90 4.30
C GLY A 122 22.10 -7.70 2.83
N ALA A 123 22.81 -8.65 2.23
CA ALA A 123 23.04 -8.68 0.79
C ALA A 123 21.76 -9.11 0.06
N THR A 124 21.52 -8.53 -1.12
CA THR A 124 20.42 -8.94 -2.04
C THR A 124 19.05 -9.05 -1.35
N GLY A 125 18.72 -8.04 -0.55
CA GLY A 125 17.41 -7.94 0.12
C GLY A 125 17.24 -8.83 1.34
N ALA A 126 18.24 -9.60 1.75
CA ALA A 126 18.14 -10.46 2.92
C ALA A 126 17.92 -9.66 4.21
N LEU A 127 17.09 -10.19 5.10
CA LEU A 127 16.94 -9.69 6.47
C LEU A 127 17.86 -10.48 7.39
N VAL A 128 18.79 -9.82 8.05
CA VAL A 128 19.85 -10.47 8.85
C VAL A 128 20.00 -9.83 10.22
N GLN A 129 20.52 -10.58 11.18
CA GLN A 129 20.92 -10.08 12.51
C GLN A 129 22.44 -9.91 12.65
N THR A 130 23.19 -10.46 11.71
CA THR A 130 24.64 -10.29 11.62
C THR A 130 24.99 -9.84 10.22
N LEU A 131 25.68 -8.71 10.10
CA LEU A 131 26.10 -8.18 8.82
C LEU A 131 27.25 -9.00 8.23
N PRO A 132 27.29 -9.17 6.89
CA PRO A 132 28.46 -9.76 6.23
C PRO A 132 29.68 -8.84 6.37
N MET A 133 30.88 -9.42 6.35
CA MET A 133 32.13 -8.66 6.45
C MET A 133 32.35 -7.68 5.29
N SER A 134 31.64 -7.89 4.17
CA SER A 134 31.66 -7.02 2.99
C SER A 134 30.67 -5.86 3.09
N ALA A 135 29.91 -5.73 4.18
CA ALA A 135 28.97 -4.64 4.34
C ALA A 135 29.69 -3.30 4.37
N VAL A 136 29.18 -2.33 3.59
CA VAL A 136 29.68 -0.95 3.56
C VAL A 136 28.81 -0.02 4.38
N PHE A 137 27.61 -0.47 4.77
CA PHE A 137 26.76 0.23 5.72
C PHE A 137 25.93 -0.76 6.55
N ALA A 138 25.53 -0.30 7.72
CA ALA A 138 24.57 -0.97 8.60
C ALA A 138 23.27 -0.16 8.60
N GLN A 139 22.15 -0.80 8.30
CA GLN A 139 20.84 -0.15 8.42
C GLN A 139 19.84 -1.11 9.06
N VAL A 140 19.30 -0.69 10.20
CA VAL A 140 18.21 -1.41 10.87
C VAL A 140 16.93 -1.16 10.08
N VAL A 141 16.23 -2.21 9.71
CA VAL A 141 14.91 -2.16 9.06
C VAL A 141 13.78 -2.58 9.99
N GLY A 142 14.12 -3.08 11.17
CA GLY A 142 13.13 -3.45 12.17
C GLY A 142 13.74 -4.20 13.35
N TYR A 143 12.84 -4.66 14.23
CA TYR A 143 13.19 -5.42 15.42
C TYR A 143 12.42 -6.73 15.46
N ALA A 144 13.11 -7.84 15.63
CA ALA A 144 12.49 -9.14 15.88
C ALA A 144 11.91 -9.16 17.29
N LEU A 145 10.59 -9.31 17.38
CA LEU A 145 9.86 -9.39 18.65
C LEU A 145 9.80 -10.82 19.16
N VAL A 146 9.65 -11.76 18.24
CA VAL A 146 9.70 -13.22 18.43
C VAL A 146 10.34 -13.83 17.18
N PRO A 147 10.75 -15.12 17.20
CA PRO A 147 11.48 -15.71 16.08
C PRO A 147 10.85 -15.54 14.69
N THR A 148 9.54 -15.47 14.61
CA THR A 148 8.78 -15.43 13.35
C THR A 148 8.15 -14.08 13.05
N ARG A 149 8.37 -13.03 13.88
CA ARG A 149 7.74 -11.72 13.72
C ARG A 149 8.73 -10.58 13.92
N ILE A 150 8.74 -9.67 12.96
CA ILE A 150 9.53 -8.44 12.98
C ILE A 150 8.56 -7.26 12.99
N ARG A 151 8.79 -6.30 13.88
CA ARG A 151 8.25 -4.94 13.76
C ARG A 151 9.15 -4.16 12.81
N ILE A 152 8.62 -3.79 11.64
CA ILE A 152 9.34 -2.95 10.68
C ILE A 152 9.39 -1.52 11.24
N ASP A 153 10.59 -0.96 11.24
CA ASP A 153 10.90 0.41 11.68
C ASP A 153 12.26 0.79 11.07
N VAL A 154 12.22 1.44 9.93
CA VAL A 154 13.42 1.74 9.13
C VAL A 154 14.20 2.88 9.73
N GLN A 155 15.41 2.61 10.20
CA GLN A 155 16.32 3.59 10.80
C GLN A 155 17.28 4.17 9.77
N PRO A 156 17.89 5.34 10.02
CA PRO A 156 18.95 5.88 9.18
C PRO A 156 20.15 4.92 9.05
N PRO A 157 20.84 4.90 7.90
CA PRO A 157 22.01 4.06 7.70
C PRO A 157 23.23 4.60 8.49
N ILE A 158 24.09 3.67 8.91
CA ILE A 158 25.41 3.94 9.49
C ILE A 158 26.46 3.44 8.48
N VAL A 159 27.30 4.33 7.97
CA VAL A 159 28.39 3.98 7.06
C VAL A 159 29.49 3.26 7.84
N LEU A 160 29.94 2.13 7.34
CA LEU A 160 31.03 1.34 7.91
C LEU A 160 32.36 1.72 7.23
N THR A 161 33.41 1.91 7.99
CA THR A 161 34.76 2.28 7.53
C THR A 161 35.76 1.18 7.84
#